data_dea699903dcd0af18255f68a51c270ed
#
_entry.id   dea699903dcd0af18255f68a51c270ed
#
_cell.length_a   1.000
_cell.length_b   1.000
_cell.length_c   1.000
_cell.angle_alpha   90.00
_cell.angle_beta   90.00
_cell.angle_gamma   90.00
#
_symmetry.space_group_name_H-M   'P 1'
#
loop_
_entity.id
_entity.type
_entity.pdbx_description
1 polymer ?
#
loop_
_entity_poly.entity_id
_entity_poly.type
_entity_poly.pdbx_seq_one_letter_code
_entity_poly.pdbx_strand_id
1 'polypeptide(L)'
;QTYLKEVKKTSISIDKTQNKVIEGNQNNLIQNLKYEVRLDQENQYIITSDLSEITYENDIEIVKMQKVTAIFIDGKNIPLTITSDKAIYNNSNYNTNFSDNIQIEYLNNVILSDKMDLDFNNNVINIFGNVQYDGIQGSVKTDNIKINLITKKIDIYMDKDKNNVEIITKK
;
A
#
# COMPACT_ATOMS: atom_id res chain seq x y z
N GLN A 1 4.11 30.08 -16.21
CA GLN A 1 3.23 30.07 -15.01
C GLN A 1 3.08 28.63 -14.53
N THR A 2 3.79 28.34 -13.43
CA THR A 2 3.74 27.05 -12.76
C THR A 2 2.48 27.04 -11.92
N TYR A 3 1.47 26.25 -12.31
CA TYR A 3 0.31 25.98 -11.48
C TYR A 3 0.73 24.98 -10.39
N LEU A 4 1.04 25.48 -9.21
CA LEU A 4 1.03 24.69 -7.99
C LEU A 4 -0.40 24.24 -7.75
N LYS A 5 -0.71 22.95 -8.04
CA LYS A 5 -1.92 22.31 -7.57
C LYS A 5 -1.83 22.24 -6.05
N GLU A 6 -2.48 23.16 -5.36
CA GLU A 6 -2.75 23.00 -3.93
C GLU A 6 -3.47 21.68 -3.72
N VAL A 7 -2.80 20.74 -3.05
CA VAL A 7 -3.45 19.56 -2.50
C VAL A 7 -4.42 20.07 -1.44
N LYS A 8 -5.70 20.18 -1.77
CA LYS A 8 -6.74 20.47 -0.80
C LYS A 8 -6.67 19.36 0.25
N LYS A 9 -6.23 19.70 1.46
CA LYS A 9 -6.42 18.88 2.65
C LYS A 9 -7.91 18.58 2.79
N THR A 10 -8.33 17.45 2.26
CA THR A 10 -9.68 16.97 2.47
C THR A 10 -9.67 16.18 3.78
N SER A 11 -10.53 16.58 4.68
CA SER A 11 -10.73 16.07 6.03
C SER A 11 -10.58 14.55 6.15
N ILE A 12 -9.67 14.12 7.03
CA ILE A 12 -9.60 12.76 7.53
C ILE A 12 -10.86 12.52 8.35
N SER A 13 -11.83 11.79 7.81
CA SER A 13 -12.92 11.25 8.62
C SER A 13 -12.43 9.97 9.28
N ILE A 14 -11.96 10.09 10.52
CA ILE A 14 -11.79 8.92 11.38
C ILE A 14 -13.21 8.49 11.75
N ASP A 15 -13.69 7.41 11.15
CA ASP A 15 -14.92 6.79 11.61
C ASP A 15 -14.63 6.11 12.96
N LYS A 16 -14.93 6.85 14.05
CA LYS A 16 -14.70 6.40 15.43
C LYS A 16 -15.71 5.37 15.91
N THR A 17 -16.52 4.81 15.04
CA THR A 17 -17.73 4.08 15.47
C THR A 17 -17.48 2.72 16.12
N GLN A 18 -16.23 2.19 16.16
CA GLN A 18 -15.93 0.94 16.91
C GLN A 18 -14.48 0.84 17.43
N ASN A 19 -13.86 1.93 17.84
CA ASN A 19 -12.55 1.86 18.47
C ASN A 19 -12.69 1.42 19.93
N LYS A 20 -12.58 0.14 20.19
CA LYS A 20 -12.44 -0.37 21.54
C LYS A 20 -10.98 -0.15 21.99
N VAL A 21 -10.72 0.96 22.67
CA VAL A 21 -9.44 1.16 23.38
C VAL A 21 -9.35 0.08 24.45
N ILE A 22 -8.34 -0.78 24.36
CA ILE A 22 -8.06 -1.76 25.40
C ILE A 22 -7.30 -1.01 26.50
N GLU A 23 -8.02 -0.55 27.52
CA GLU A 23 -7.42 0.03 28.73
C GLU A 23 -6.63 -1.06 29.47
N GLY A 24 -5.30 -0.91 29.54
CA GLY A 24 -4.52 -1.81 30.38
C GLY A 24 -3.00 -1.78 30.24
N ASN A 25 -2.41 -1.17 29.23
CA ASN A 25 -0.96 -0.93 29.12
C ASN A 25 -0.68 0.32 28.28
N GLN A 26 0.44 0.97 28.51
CA GLN A 26 0.89 2.27 27.97
C GLN A 26 0.94 2.38 26.42
N ASN A 27 0.37 1.45 25.68
CA ASN A 27 0.34 1.43 24.22
C ASN A 27 -1.05 1.80 23.74
N ASN A 28 -1.14 2.76 22.84
CA ASN A 28 -2.38 3.14 22.16
C ASN A 28 -2.76 2.06 21.14
N LEU A 29 -3.33 0.94 21.62
CA LEU A 29 -3.80 -0.17 20.76
C LEU A 29 -5.21 0.12 20.28
N ILE A 30 -5.43 -0.07 18.97
CA ILE A 30 -6.72 0.15 18.30
C ILE A 30 -7.08 -1.10 17.52
N GLN A 31 -8.28 -1.62 17.74
CA GLN A 31 -8.85 -2.71 16.93
C GLN A 31 -9.66 -2.13 15.77
N ASN A 32 -9.63 -2.82 14.62
CA ASN A 32 -10.40 -2.48 13.42
C ASN A 32 -10.18 -1.02 12.96
N LEU A 33 -8.92 -0.60 12.91
CA LEU A 33 -8.55 0.72 12.44
C LEU A 33 -8.89 0.88 10.96
N LYS A 34 -9.41 2.03 10.59
CA LYS A 34 -9.64 2.44 9.21
C LYS A 34 -9.17 3.86 8.99
N TYR A 35 -8.30 4.07 8.02
CA TYR A 35 -7.98 5.38 7.46
C TYR A 35 -8.52 5.47 6.03
N GLU A 36 -9.05 6.62 5.70
CA GLU A 36 -9.55 6.92 4.36
C GLU A 36 -8.99 8.28 3.93
N VAL A 37 -8.31 8.30 2.78
CA VAL A 37 -7.74 9.50 2.18
C VAL A 37 -8.33 9.68 0.80
N ARG A 38 -8.99 10.82 0.56
CA ARG A 38 -9.41 11.22 -0.78
C ARG A 38 -8.33 12.07 -1.41
N LEU A 39 -7.81 11.61 -2.53
CA LEU A 39 -6.79 12.31 -3.31
C LEU A 39 -7.39 13.44 -4.14
N ASP A 40 -8.57 13.16 -4.70
CA ASP A 40 -9.38 14.07 -5.49
C ASP A 40 -10.82 13.55 -5.54
N GLN A 41 -11.64 14.01 -6.51
CA GLN A 41 -13.03 13.57 -6.63
C GLN A 41 -13.18 12.11 -7.08
N GLU A 42 -12.15 11.53 -7.72
CA GLU A 42 -12.22 10.22 -8.37
C GLU A 42 -11.29 9.19 -7.72
N ASN A 43 -10.25 9.63 -6.98
CA ASN A 43 -9.23 8.76 -6.44
C ASN A 43 -9.30 8.71 -4.90
N GLN A 44 -9.36 7.50 -4.37
CA GLN A 44 -9.48 7.22 -2.94
C GLN A 44 -8.49 6.13 -2.51
N TYR A 45 -7.90 6.30 -1.33
CA TYR A 45 -7.08 5.31 -0.67
C TYR A 45 -7.68 4.97 0.68
N ILE A 46 -7.92 3.70 0.93
CA ILE A 46 -8.45 3.18 2.19
C ILE A 46 -7.46 2.17 2.72
N ILE A 47 -7.07 2.29 3.98
CA ILE A 47 -6.27 1.28 4.67
C ILE A 47 -6.97 0.85 5.95
N THR A 48 -7.04 -0.46 6.17
CA THR A 48 -7.64 -1.08 7.36
C THR A 48 -6.68 -2.08 7.97
N SER A 49 -6.82 -2.31 9.27
CA SER A 49 -6.08 -3.35 9.99
C SER A 49 -6.90 -3.90 11.15
N ASP A 50 -6.67 -5.18 11.49
CA ASP A 50 -7.34 -5.80 12.63
C ASP A 50 -6.85 -5.25 13.95
N LEU A 51 -5.53 -5.04 14.08
CA LEU A 51 -4.89 -4.47 15.26
C LEU A 51 -3.84 -3.45 14.85
N SER A 52 -3.81 -2.33 15.55
CA SER A 52 -2.83 -1.25 15.34
C SER A 52 -2.30 -0.73 16.65
N GLU A 53 -1.06 -0.30 16.62
CA GLU A 53 -0.38 0.45 17.69
C GLU A 53 0.00 1.84 17.15
N ILE A 54 -0.46 2.88 17.82
CA ILE A 54 -0.10 4.27 17.49
C ILE A 54 1.08 4.69 18.36
N THR A 55 2.14 5.12 17.71
CA THR A 55 3.33 5.69 18.35
C THR A 55 3.66 7.05 17.74
N TYR A 56 4.48 7.84 18.42
CA TYR A 56 4.92 9.15 17.93
C TYR A 56 6.44 9.17 17.82
N GLU A 57 6.93 9.51 16.64
CA GLU A 57 8.35 9.71 16.37
C GLU A 57 8.55 11.16 15.89
N ASN A 58 9.29 11.97 16.66
CA ASN A 58 9.48 13.40 16.38
C ASN A 58 8.14 14.15 16.11
N ASP A 59 7.16 13.92 16.98
CA ASP A 59 5.79 14.47 16.87
C ASP A 59 5.00 14.01 15.62
N ILE A 60 5.51 13.03 14.88
CA ILE A 60 4.81 12.41 13.77
C ILE A 60 4.13 11.13 14.26
N GLU A 61 2.84 11.00 13.98
CA GLU A 61 2.10 9.78 14.26
C GLU A 61 2.50 8.67 13.31
N ILE A 62 3.00 7.58 13.88
CA ILE A 62 3.36 6.34 13.19
C ILE A 62 2.42 5.24 13.67
N VAL A 63 1.82 4.53 12.73
CA VAL A 63 0.88 3.46 13.02
C VAL A 63 1.45 2.12 12.56
N LYS A 64 1.73 1.23 13.52
CA LYS A 64 2.12 -0.15 13.24
C LYS A 64 0.87 -1.00 13.17
N MET A 65 0.65 -1.67 12.05
CA MET A 65 -0.58 -2.38 11.71
C MET A 65 -0.34 -3.89 11.54
N GLN A 66 -1.34 -4.69 11.92
CA GLN A 66 -1.36 -6.14 11.72
C GLN A 66 -2.62 -6.54 10.96
N LYS A 67 -2.49 -7.51 10.05
CA LYS A 67 -3.56 -7.96 9.15
C LYS A 67 -4.16 -6.81 8.39
N VAL A 68 -3.41 -6.35 7.42
CA VAL A 68 -3.65 -5.09 6.71
C VAL A 68 -4.31 -5.35 5.37
N THR A 69 -5.28 -4.50 5.05
CA THR A 69 -5.85 -4.39 3.70
C THR A 69 -5.83 -2.94 3.27
N ALA A 70 -5.23 -2.66 2.12
CA ALA A 70 -5.25 -1.34 1.50
C ALA A 70 -5.92 -1.42 0.13
N ILE A 71 -6.75 -0.43 -0.19
CA ILE A 71 -7.51 -0.38 -1.43
C ILE A 71 -7.31 1.00 -2.06
N PHE A 72 -6.87 1.01 -3.33
CA PHE A 72 -6.90 2.19 -4.18
C PHE A 72 -8.07 2.07 -5.14
N ILE A 73 -8.89 3.09 -5.19
CA ILE A 73 -10.02 3.19 -6.10
C ILE A 73 -9.78 4.42 -6.98
N ASP A 74 -9.80 4.25 -8.28
CA ASP A 74 -9.71 5.34 -9.27
C ASP A 74 -11.09 5.67 -9.87
N GLY A 75 -11.15 6.67 -10.74
CA GLY A 75 -12.38 7.10 -11.39
C GLY A 75 -13.08 6.04 -12.25
N LYS A 76 -12.43 4.90 -12.51
CA LYS A 76 -13.04 3.75 -13.19
C LYS A 76 -13.66 2.75 -12.22
N ASN A 77 -13.55 3.01 -10.90
CA ASN A 77 -14.01 2.12 -9.83
C ASN A 77 -13.40 0.70 -9.88
N ILE A 78 -12.24 0.55 -10.47
CA ILE A 78 -11.51 -0.72 -10.46
C ILE A 78 -10.54 -0.69 -9.29
N PRO A 79 -10.75 -1.49 -8.24
CA PRO A 79 -9.89 -1.47 -7.08
C PRO A 79 -8.55 -2.16 -7.37
N LEU A 80 -7.45 -1.56 -6.89
CA LEU A 80 -6.20 -2.24 -6.64
C LEU A 80 -6.18 -2.57 -5.16
N THR A 81 -6.15 -3.86 -4.82
CA THR A 81 -6.21 -4.32 -3.43
C THR A 81 -4.85 -4.87 -3.00
N ILE A 82 -4.38 -4.46 -1.84
CA ILE A 82 -3.13 -4.93 -1.23
C ILE A 82 -3.49 -5.55 0.12
N THR A 83 -3.00 -6.75 0.36
CA THR A 83 -3.07 -7.38 1.70
C THR A 83 -1.66 -7.71 2.19
N SER A 84 -1.45 -7.66 3.49
CA SER A 84 -0.18 -8.05 4.13
C SER A 84 -0.40 -8.44 5.59
N ASP A 85 0.58 -9.14 6.16
CA ASP A 85 0.54 -9.43 7.60
C ASP A 85 0.81 -8.20 8.45
N LYS A 86 1.67 -7.28 7.95
CA LYS A 86 2.10 -6.08 8.67
C LYS A 86 2.21 -4.87 7.76
N ALA A 87 1.99 -3.68 8.32
CA ALA A 87 2.37 -2.42 7.70
C ALA A 87 2.78 -1.37 8.74
N ILE A 88 3.57 -0.40 8.29
CA ILE A 88 3.90 0.81 9.03
C ILE A 88 3.43 1.99 8.21
N TYR A 89 2.49 2.74 8.75
CA TYR A 89 1.86 3.89 8.11
C TYR A 89 2.34 5.18 8.78
N ASN A 90 2.74 6.15 7.97
CA ASN A 90 3.13 7.48 8.41
C ASN A 90 1.99 8.47 8.12
N ASN A 91 1.39 9.01 9.17
CA ASN A 91 0.20 9.88 9.04
C ASN A 91 0.53 11.30 8.51
N SER A 92 1.80 11.69 8.45
CA SER A 92 2.18 13.01 7.93
C SER A 92 2.25 13.07 6.41
N ASN A 93 2.63 11.96 5.76
CA ASN A 93 2.86 11.88 4.32
C ASN A 93 2.11 10.71 3.64
N TYR A 94 1.40 9.90 4.43
CA TYR A 94 0.64 8.71 4.00
C TYR A 94 1.50 7.58 3.39
N ASN A 95 2.82 7.68 3.48
CA ASN A 95 3.71 6.60 3.05
C ASN A 95 3.48 5.36 3.92
N THR A 96 3.46 4.21 3.27
CA THR A 96 3.19 2.95 3.93
C THR A 96 4.20 1.89 3.50
N ASN A 97 4.84 1.26 4.48
CA ASN A 97 5.74 0.12 4.26
C ASN A 97 4.99 -1.15 4.66
N PHE A 98 4.73 -2.03 3.69
CA PHE A 98 4.08 -3.33 3.91
C PHE A 98 5.13 -4.42 4.00
N SER A 99 4.89 -5.42 4.83
CA SER A 99 5.79 -6.57 5.00
C SER A 99 5.03 -7.84 5.35
N ASP A 100 5.64 -8.94 4.95
CA ASP A 100 5.21 -10.31 5.18
C ASP A 100 3.91 -10.69 4.44
N ASN A 101 3.99 -11.70 3.60
CA ASN A 101 2.87 -12.26 2.83
C ASN A 101 2.06 -11.22 2.06
N ILE A 102 2.75 -10.37 1.30
CA ILE A 102 2.07 -9.35 0.51
C ILE A 102 1.44 -9.99 -0.72
N GLN A 103 0.17 -9.65 -0.94
CA GLN A 103 -0.58 -9.97 -2.15
C GLN A 103 -1.21 -8.70 -2.69
N ILE A 104 -0.95 -8.42 -3.97
CA ILE A 104 -1.51 -7.28 -4.68
C ILE A 104 -2.38 -7.82 -5.80
N GLU A 105 -3.64 -7.40 -5.83
CA GLU A 105 -4.61 -7.81 -6.83
C GLU A 105 -5.10 -6.60 -7.63
N TYR A 106 -5.03 -6.70 -8.95
CA TYR A 106 -5.59 -5.70 -9.86
C TYR A 106 -6.14 -6.39 -11.11
N LEU A 107 -7.43 -6.26 -11.36
CA LEU A 107 -8.12 -7.04 -12.39
C LEU A 107 -7.90 -8.55 -12.13
N ASN A 108 -7.39 -9.27 -13.11
CA ASN A 108 -7.10 -10.71 -13.01
C ASN A 108 -5.59 -10.98 -12.82
N ASN A 109 -4.86 -10.00 -12.29
CA ASN A 109 -3.43 -10.11 -12.05
C ASN A 109 -3.16 -10.14 -10.55
N VAL A 110 -2.21 -10.97 -10.13
CA VAL A 110 -1.77 -11.10 -8.74
C VAL A 110 -0.26 -10.92 -8.67
N ILE A 111 0.21 -10.11 -7.73
CA ILE A 111 1.62 -10.00 -7.40
C ILE A 111 1.80 -10.46 -5.96
N LEU A 112 2.75 -11.36 -5.72
CA LEU A 112 3.18 -11.82 -4.41
C LEU A 112 4.57 -11.28 -4.12
N SER A 113 4.83 -10.86 -2.88
CA SER A 113 6.15 -10.40 -2.45
C SER A 113 6.30 -10.42 -0.93
N ASP A 114 7.53 -10.25 -0.46
CA ASP A 114 7.83 -10.12 0.98
C ASP A 114 7.71 -8.68 1.46
N LYS A 115 7.99 -7.70 0.59
CA LYS A 115 8.04 -6.28 0.93
C LYS A 115 7.47 -5.40 -0.16
N MET A 116 6.85 -4.30 0.27
CA MET A 116 6.32 -3.27 -0.61
C MET A 116 6.36 -1.91 0.08
N ASP A 117 6.83 -0.89 -0.63
CA ASP A 117 6.80 0.49 -0.20
C ASP A 117 5.84 1.30 -1.07
N LEU A 118 4.88 1.95 -0.44
CA LEU A 118 4.05 2.96 -1.07
C LEU A 118 4.63 4.33 -0.77
N ASP A 119 5.17 4.99 -1.78
CA ASP A 119 5.51 6.42 -1.74
C ASP A 119 4.34 7.23 -2.28
N PHE A 120 3.53 7.71 -1.36
CA PHE A 120 2.30 8.38 -1.68
C PHE A 120 2.51 9.74 -2.38
N ASN A 121 3.53 10.48 -1.97
CA ASN A 121 3.83 11.80 -2.54
C ASN A 121 4.31 11.73 -4.00
N ASN A 122 5.06 10.67 -4.33
CA ASN A 122 5.55 10.44 -5.69
C ASN A 122 4.63 9.53 -6.52
N ASN A 123 3.53 9.04 -5.93
CA ASN A 123 2.59 8.10 -6.56
C ASN A 123 3.27 6.84 -7.10
N VAL A 124 4.17 6.28 -6.32
CA VAL A 124 4.97 5.11 -6.70
C VAL A 124 4.80 3.99 -5.68
N ILE A 125 4.62 2.77 -6.19
CA ILE A 125 4.74 1.54 -5.44
C ILE A 125 6.04 0.84 -5.87
N ASN A 126 6.87 0.47 -4.89
CA ASN A 126 8.04 -0.38 -5.09
C ASN A 126 7.79 -1.72 -4.40
N ILE A 127 7.88 -2.81 -5.15
CA ILE A 127 7.62 -4.18 -4.70
C ILE A 127 8.94 -4.95 -4.81
N PHE A 128 9.36 -5.62 -3.74
CA PHE A 128 10.64 -6.30 -3.70
C PHE A 128 10.66 -7.47 -2.69
N GLY A 129 11.67 -8.33 -2.83
CA GLY A 129 11.79 -9.57 -2.06
C GLY A 129 10.88 -10.68 -2.59
N ASN A 130 11.46 -11.68 -3.24
CA ASN A 130 10.77 -12.85 -3.79
C ASN A 130 9.53 -12.52 -4.63
N VAL A 131 9.66 -11.56 -5.55
CA VAL A 131 8.52 -11.06 -6.32
C VAL A 131 8.08 -12.06 -7.38
N GLN A 132 6.81 -12.43 -7.34
CA GLN A 132 6.15 -13.25 -8.35
C GLN A 132 4.91 -12.53 -8.86
N TYR A 133 4.84 -12.33 -10.17
CA TYR A 133 3.65 -11.83 -10.86
C TYR A 133 2.96 -12.99 -11.58
N ASP A 134 1.66 -13.13 -11.35
CA ASP A 134 0.80 -14.10 -12.03
C ASP A 134 -0.32 -13.35 -12.76
N GLY A 135 -0.34 -13.48 -14.09
CA GLY A 135 -1.34 -12.92 -14.98
C GLY A 135 -1.98 -13.96 -15.89
N ILE A 136 -2.91 -13.50 -16.73
CA ILE A 136 -3.62 -14.38 -17.69
C ILE A 136 -2.65 -15.05 -18.67
N GLN A 137 -1.61 -14.35 -19.10
CA GLN A 137 -0.66 -14.81 -20.11
C GLN A 137 0.52 -15.60 -19.56
N GLY A 138 0.73 -15.60 -18.26
CA GLY A 138 1.87 -16.29 -17.66
C GLY A 138 2.29 -15.73 -16.32
N SER A 139 3.44 -16.20 -15.84
CA SER A 139 4.04 -15.78 -14.58
C SER A 139 5.44 -15.22 -14.81
N VAL A 140 5.81 -14.24 -14.00
CA VAL A 140 7.14 -13.61 -13.98
C VAL A 140 7.69 -13.67 -12.56
N LYS A 141 8.92 -14.18 -12.41
CA LYS A 141 9.69 -14.05 -11.18
C LYS A 141 10.78 -13.00 -11.37
N THR A 142 10.88 -12.09 -10.43
CA THR A 142 11.81 -10.96 -10.51
C THR A 142 12.25 -10.53 -9.12
N ASP A 143 13.24 -9.66 -9.03
CA ASP A 143 13.63 -9.07 -7.75
C ASP A 143 12.79 -7.86 -7.41
N ASN A 144 12.39 -7.08 -8.42
CA ASN A 144 11.73 -5.81 -8.21
C ASN A 144 10.64 -5.52 -9.26
N ILE A 145 9.54 -4.93 -8.81
CA ILE A 145 8.52 -4.30 -9.65
C ILE A 145 8.27 -2.90 -9.11
N LYS A 146 8.26 -1.92 -10.01
CA LYS A 146 7.88 -0.54 -9.73
C LYS A 146 6.63 -0.17 -10.50
N ILE A 147 5.63 0.37 -9.83
CA ILE A 147 4.37 0.81 -10.42
C ILE A 147 4.20 2.30 -10.19
N ASN A 148 3.95 3.06 -11.26
CA ASN A 148 3.51 4.43 -11.15
C ASN A 148 1.98 4.47 -11.12
N LEU A 149 1.39 4.98 -10.04
CA LEU A 149 -0.06 4.98 -9.82
C LEU A 149 -0.82 5.94 -10.76
N ILE A 150 -0.15 6.98 -11.28
CA ILE A 150 -0.76 7.95 -12.19
C ILE A 150 -0.71 7.43 -13.63
N THR A 151 0.49 7.09 -14.10
CA THR A 151 0.72 6.69 -15.51
C THR A 151 0.38 5.23 -15.75
N LYS A 152 0.22 4.43 -14.67
CA LYS A 152 0.05 2.98 -14.68
C LYS A 152 1.23 2.23 -15.32
N LYS A 153 2.38 2.90 -15.47
CA LYS A 153 3.60 2.28 -15.98
C LYS A 153 4.12 1.28 -14.96
N ILE A 154 4.48 0.10 -15.44
CA ILE A 154 5.07 -0.98 -14.65
C ILE A 154 6.48 -1.24 -15.19
N ASP A 155 7.47 -1.13 -14.33
CA ASP A 155 8.87 -1.47 -14.61
C ASP A 155 9.23 -2.73 -13.82
N ILE A 156 9.75 -3.76 -14.51
CA ILE A 156 10.19 -5.03 -13.92
C ILE A 156 11.69 -5.12 -14.11
N TYR A 157 12.45 -5.35 -13.04
CA TYR A 157 13.91 -5.39 -13.11
C TYR A 157 14.53 -6.30 -12.05
N MET A 158 15.74 -6.79 -12.37
CA MET A 158 16.57 -7.57 -11.45
C MET A 158 17.56 -6.66 -10.74
N ASP A 159 18.02 -7.09 -9.58
CA ASP A 159 19.17 -6.46 -8.91
C ASP A 159 20.43 -6.60 -9.77
N LYS A 160 21.37 -5.65 -9.65
CA LYS A 160 22.54 -5.54 -10.54
C LYS A 160 23.40 -6.81 -10.63
N ASP A 161 23.34 -7.66 -9.63
CA ASP A 161 24.15 -8.90 -9.54
C ASP A 161 23.39 -10.14 -10.04
N LYS A 162 22.15 -10.00 -10.51
CA LYS A 162 21.30 -11.09 -11.02
C LYS A 162 20.89 -10.80 -12.46
N ASN A 163 21.16 -11.75 -13.35
CA ASN A 163 21.12 -11.48 -14.80
C ASN A 163 19.80 -11.85 -15.49
N ASN A 164 18.83 -12.51 -14.83
CA ASN A 164 17.67 -13.04 -15.56
C ASN A 164 16.35 -12.87 -14.81
N VAL A 165 15.37 -12.27 -15.49
CA VAL A 165 13.95 -12.37 -15.14
C VAL A 165 13.44 -13.71 -15.66
N GLU A 166 12.83 -14.53 -14.80
CA GLU A 166 12.20 -15.78 -15.20
C GLU A 166 10.76 -15.53 -15.68
N ILE A 167 10.46 -15.92 -16.92
CA ILE A 167 9.12 -15.78 -17.52
C ILE A 167 8.59 -17.17 -17.84
N ILE A 168 7.42 -17.51 -17.30
CA ILE A 168 6.71 -18.76 -17.55
C ILE A 168 5.39 -18.43 -18.27
N THR A 169 5.27 -18.84 -19.54
CA THR A 169 4.03 -18.63 -20.30
C THR A 169 3.05 -19.79 -20.05
N LYS A 170 1.78 -19.45 -19.87
CA LYS A 170 0.70 -20.43 -19.82
C LYS A 170 0.29 -20.78 -21.27
N LYS A 171 0.20 -22.07 -21.56
CA LYS A 171 -0.36 -22.58 -22.84
C LYS A 171 -1.88 -22.62 -22.76
#